data_cda728313a3b44184dc9b3fac68a5808
#
_entry.id   cda728313a3b44184dc9b3fac68a5808
#
_cell.length_a   1.000
_cell.length_b   1.000
_cell.length_c   1.000
_cell.angle_alpha   90.00
_cell.angle_beta   90.00
_cell.angle_gamma   90.00
#
_symmetry.space_group_name_H-M   'P 1'
#
loop_
_entity.id
_entity.type
_entity.pdbx_description
1 polymer ?
#
loop_
_entity_poly.entity_id
_entity_poly.type
_entity_poly.pdbx_seq_one_letter_code
_entity_poly.pdbx_strand_id
1 'polypeptide(L)'
;MDNKKALRMAVTLAIINMPLLAQAADVSPVRITDGSTYTMTADSVINTGSNTTGIFVGYKDGGTIVGDNVTVTSDGYGIQIQTYATGGVAGSGDCSIELGKTIVEAKSSAVRVDSSSYGQKATVILGAGSILNSSANSAVYVTGKDSLLQIGDGSTVTGNSYGATGAALASSSGGKIEIGNGVTIGHDNIRGYDVNSIAVLSMDGNASQGQSNITIGDDSTIYAKGKGYGANAVQAGYLSYTGFNGVGTKQGRAPDR
;
A
#
# COMPACT_ATOMS: atom_id res chain seq x y z
N MET A 1 -10.99 60.84 10.48
CA MET A 1 -11.26 59.54 9.86
C MET A 1 -11.98 58.68 10.89
N ASP A 2 -13.14 58.17 10.56
CA ASP A 2 -13.98 57.46 11.53
C ASP A 2 -13.40 56.06 11.77
N ASN A 3 -13.01 55.79 13.01
CA ASN A 3 -12.38 54.49 13.39
C ASN A 3 -13.24 53.28 13.03
N LYS A 4 -14.55 53.42 12.88
CA LYS A 4 -15.45 52.36 12.43
C LYS A 4 -15.30 52.06 10.95
N LYS A 5 -14.95 53.03 10.11
CA LYS A 5 -14.67 52.82 8.68
C LYS A 5 -13.31 52.13 8.48
N ALA A 6 -12.28 52.50 9.26
CA ALA A 6 -10.97 51.88 9.22
C ALA A 6 -11.02 50.39 9.67
N LEU A 7 -11.79 50.09 10.72
CA LEU A 7 -11.97 48.72 11.21
C LEU A 7 -12.72 47.84 10.19
N ARG A 8 -13.75 48.37 9.53
CA ARG A 8 -14.46 47.64 8.48
C ARG A 8 -13.58 47.34 7.27
N MET A 9 -12.73 48.30 6.85
CA MET A 9 -11.77 48.06 5.76
C MET A 9 -10.71 47.07 6.14
N ALA A 10 -10.19 47.08 7.37
CA ALA A 10 -9.20 46.07 7.82
C ALA A 10 -9.77 44.65 7.89
N VAL A 11 -11.02 44.50 8.35
CA VAL A 11 -11.68 43.16 8.37
C VAL A 11 -11.97 42.66 6.96
N THR A 12 -12.39 43.53 6.04
CA THR A 12 -12.63 43.11 4.63
C THR A 12 -11.33 42.78 3.93
N LEU A 13 -10.22 43.45 4.20
CA LEU A 13 -8.92 43.14 3.61
C LEU A 13 -8.32 41.84 4.17
N ALA A 14 -8.57 41.55 5.46
CA ALA A 14 -8.12 40.28 6.08
C ALA A 14 -8.85 39.07 5.53
N ILE A 15 -10.11 39.20 5.15
CA ILE A 15 -10.88 38.10 4.52
C ILE A 15 -10.42 37.82 3.09
N ILE A 16 -9.97 38.85 2.36
CA ILE A 16 -9.49 38.67 0.96
C ILE A 16 -8.12 38.02 0.89
N ASN A 17 -7.33 38.08 1.97
CA ASN A 17 -6.00 37.44 2.04
C ASN A 17 -5.98 36.11 2.80
N MET A 18 -7.10 35.54 3.16
CA MET A 18 -7.11 34.15 3.59
C MET A 18 -6.75 33.29 2.37
N PRO A 19 -5.67 32.49 2.44
CA PRO A 19 -5.43 31.53 1.39
C PRO A 19 -6.68 30.65 1.29
N LEU A 20 -7.24 30.55 0.10
CA LEU A 20 -8.29 29.58 -0.18
C LEU A 20 -7.68 28.25 0.25
N LEU A 21 -8.14 27.67 1.35
CA LEU A 21 -7.76 26.31 1.72
C LEU A 21 -8.21 25.46 0.53
N ALA A 22 -7.25 24.90 -0.19
CA ALA A 22 -7.55 23.98 -1.28
C ALA A 22 -8.46 22.89 -0.69
N GLN A 23 -9.71 22.85 -1.10
CA GLN A 23 -10.63 21.83 -0.68
C GLN A 23 -10.22 20.55 -1.41
N ALA A 24 -10.09 19.45 -0.66
CA ALA A 24 -9.82 18.15 -1.24
C ALA A 24 -10.82 17.87 -2.38
N ALA A 25 -10.33 17.48 -3.52
CA ALA A 25 -11.17 17.20 -4.67
C ALA A 25 -11.69 15.75 -4.61
N ASP A 26 -13.01 15.58 -4.55
CA ASP A 26 -13.62 14.27 -4.74
C ASP A 26 -13.40 13.81 -6.18
N VAL A 27 -12.74 12.68 -6.33
CA VAL A 27 -12.39 12.09 -7.64
C VAL A 27 -13.06 10.72 -7.76
N SER A 28 -13.60 10.43 -8.93
CA SER A 28 -14.08 9.10 -9.26
C SER A 28 -12.93 8.09 -9.24
N PRO A 29 -13.20 6.79 -9.07
CA PRO A 29 -12.18 5.76 -9.19
C PRO A 29 -11.39 5.88 -10.47
N VAL A 30 -10.05 5.84 -10.37
CA VAL A 30 -9.15 6.02 -11.50
C VAL A 30 -8.73 4.67 -12.06
N ARG A 31 -8.89 4.51 -13.38
CA ARG A 31 -8.53 3.26 -14.06
C ARG A 31 -7.80 3.53 -15.37
N ILE A 32 -6.56 3.07 -15.50
CA ILE A 32 -5.72 3.20 -16.70
C ILE A 32 -5.37 1.81 -17.24
N THR A 33 -5.62 1.60 -18.55
CA THR A 33 -5.39 0.31 -19.22
C THR A 33 -4.94 0.47 -20.68
N ASP A 34 -4.61 1.68 -21.08
CA ASP A 34 -4.36 2.09 -22.47
C ASP A 34 -2.97 2.70 -22.72
N GLY A 35 -2.07 2.52 -21.75
CA GLY A 35 -0.71 3.07 -21.80
C GLY A 35 -0.61 4.57 -21.47
N SER A 36 -1.73 5.22 -21.18
CA SER A 36 -1.75 6.66 -20.90
C SER A 36 -1.15 7.00 -19.52
N THR A 37 -0.83 8.28 -19.35
CA THR A 37 -0.46 8.85 -18.05
C THR A 37 -1.61 9.70 -17.52
N TYR A 38 -1.99 9.46 -16.28
CA TYR A 38 -2.98 10.26 -15.55
C TYR A 38 -2.33 10.96 -14.36
N THR A 39 -2.47 12.28 -14.32
CA THR A 39 -2.00 13.08 -13.17
C THR A 39 -3.18 13.40 -12.28
N MET A 40 -3.12 12.93 -11.03
CA MET A 40 -4.10 13.27 -10.01
C MET A 40 -3.87 14.68 -9.49
N THR A 41 -4.94 15.38 -9.21
CA THR A 41 -4.85 16.65 -8.48
C THR A 41 -4.35 16.40 -7.06
N ALA A 42 -3.52 17.30 -6.53
CA ALA A 42 -3.10 17.21 -5.13
C ALA A 42 -4.32 17.20 -4.19
N ASP A 43 -4.19 16.49 -3.07
CA ASP A 43 -5.24 16.31 -2.06
C ASP A 43 -6.51 15.61 -2.61
N SER A 44 -6.38 14.79 -3.66
CA SER A 44 -7.50 14.01 -4.20
C SER A 44 -8.06 13.01 -3.19
N VAL A 45 -9.39 12.93 -3.14
CA VAL A 45 -10.13 11.96 -2.31
C VAL A 45 -10.93 11.03 -3.21
N ILE A 46 -10.72 9.73 -3.07
CA ILE A 46 -11.44 8.69 -3.80
C ILE A 46 -12.24 7.85 -2.80
N ASN A 47 -13.56 7.82 -2.98
CA ASN A 47 -14.46 6.96 -2.21
C ASN A 47 -15.14 5.98 -3.14
N THR A 48 -14.97 4.67 -2.89
CA THR A 48 -15.59 3.63 -3.73
C THR A 48 -16.57 2.79 -2.94
N GLY A 49 -17.68 2.45 -3.60
CA GLY A 49 -18.64 1.48 -3.09
C GLY A 49 -18.14 0.02 -3.20
N SER A 50 -19.04 -0.92 -2.98
CA SER A 50 -18.75 -2.34 -2.84
C SER A 50 -17.92 -2.92 -3.99
N ASN A 51 -16.82 -3.59 -3.63
CA ASN A 51 -15.92 -4.35 -4.51
C ASN A 51 -15.24 -3.54 -5.64
N THR A 52 -15.22 -2.22 -5.56
CA THR A 52 -14.57 -1.37 -6.56
C THR A 52 -13.17 -0.99 -6.08
N THR A 53 -12.18 -1.12 -6.97
CA THR A 53 -10.81 -0.64 -6.71
C THR A 53 -10.76 0.89 -6.84
N GLY A 54 -10.10 1.56 -5.90
CA GLY A 54 -9.97 3.02 -5.92
C GLY A 54 -9.07 3.50 -7.05
N ILE A 55 -7.84 2.99 -7.11
CA ILE A 55 -6.84 3.32 -8.14
C ILE A 55 -6.38 2.01 -8.80
N PHE A 56 -6.50 1.94 -10.12
CA PHE A 56 -6.14 0.76 -10.89
C PHE A 56 -5.30 1.10 -12.12
N VAL A 57 -4.17 0.38 -12.28
CA VAL A 57 -3.41 0.35 -13.53
C VAL A 57 -3.20 -1.09 -13.97
N GLY A 58 -3.41 -1.38 -15.24
CA GLY A 58 -3.12 -2.72 -15.72
C GLY A 58 -3.81 -3.15 -16.98
N TYR A 59 -3.80 -4.45 -17.21
CA TYR A 59 -4.25 -5.13 -18.42
C TYR A 59 -3.49 -4.65 -19.68
N LYS A 60 -4.05 -4.77 -20.84
CA LYS A 60 -3.58 -4.41 -22.17
C LYS A 60 -2.23 -3.67 -22.21
N ASP A 61 -2.27 -2.35 -22.24
CA ASP A 61 -1.11 -1.50 -22.52
C ASP A 61 -0.51 -0.85 -21.25
N GLY A 62 -1.01 -1.23 -20.05
CA GLY A 62 -0.51 -0.69 -18.80
C GLY A 62 -0.84 0.80 -18.63
N GLY A 63 0.14 1.56 -18.15
CA GLY A 63 0.06 3.00 -17.99
C GLY A 63 0.63 3.52 -16.69
N THR A 64 0.49 4.82 -16.48
CA THR A 64 1.07 5.51 -15.31
C THR A 64 0.05 6.39 -14.61
N ILE A 65 0.05 6.36 -13.28
CA ILE A 65 -0.66 7.34 -12.44
C ILE A 65 0.36 8.04 -11.55
N VAL A 66 0.31 9.35 -11.54
CA VAL A 66 1.12 10.19 -10.65
C VAL A 66 0.23 11.13 -9.85
N GLY A 67 0.65 11.46 -8.64
CA GLY A 67 -0.10 12.39 -7.78
C GLY A 67 0.59 12.66 -6.45
N ASP A 68 0.01 13.57 -5.68
CA ASP A 68 0.52 13.92 -4.36
C ASP A 68 -0.65 14.07 -3.37
N ASN A 69 -0.44 13.63 -2.11
CA ASN A 69 -1.45 13.69 -1.03
C ASN A 69 -2.79 13.05 -1.43
N VAL A 70 -2.80 11.75 -1.68
CA VAL A 70 -4.02 11.03 -2.11
C VAL A 70 -4.65 10.28 -0.94
N THR A 71 -5.98 10.40 -0.80
CA THR A 71 -6.76 9.60 0.15
C THR A 71 -7.70 8.66 -0.60
N VAL A 72 -7.68 7.39 -0.26
CA VAL A 72 -8.52 6.34 -0.87
C VAL A 72 -9.28 5.59 0.21
N THR A 73 -10.60 5.56 0.12
CA THR A 73 -11.47 4.68 0.91
C THR A 73 -12.16 3.70 -0.02
N SER A 74 -11.99 2.40 0.21
CA SER A 74 -12.48 1.38 -0.73
C SER A 74 -13.02 0.13 -0.02
N ASP A 75 -14.20 -0.33 -0.45
CA ASP A 75 -14.71 -1.66 -0.08
C ASP A 75 -14.03 -2.82 -0.84
N GLY A 76 -13.26 -2.51 -1.87
CA GLY A 76 -12.40 -3.43 -2.62
C GLY A 76 -10.93 -3.22 -2.29
N TYR A 77 -10.09 -3.21 -3.32
CA TYR A 77 -8.69 -2.81 -3.22
C TYR A 77 -8.58 -1.29 -3.21
N GLY A 78 -7.68 -0.74 -2.40
CA GLY A 78 -7.38 0.70 -2.44
C GLY A 78 -6.63 1.06 -3.72
N ILE A 79 -5.42 0.52 -3.85
CA ILE A 79 -4.52 0.69 -4.99
C ILE A 79 -4.21 -0.70 -5.57
N GLN A 80 -4.33 -0.87 -6.87
CA GLN A 80 -4.06 -2.15 -7.52
C GLN A 80 -3.32 -1.96 -8.85
N ILE A 81 -2.24 -2.71 -9.02
CA ILE A 81 -1.66 -3.00 -10.33
C ILE A 81 -1.89 -4.48 -10.64
N GLN A 82 -2.31 -4.76 -11.89
CA GLN A 82 -2.43 -6.12 -12.40
C GLN A 82 -2.09 -6.14 -13.88
N THR A 83 -0.93 -6.73 -14.22
CA THR A 83 -0.40 -6.71 -15.60
C THR A 83 -1.04 -7.73 -16.56
N TYR A 84 -2.01 -8.50 -16.11
CA TYR A 84 -2.70 -9.51 -16.91
C TYR A 84 -4.22 -9.38 -16.80
N ALA A 85 -4.93 -9.72 -17.85
CA ALA A 85 -6.39 -9.75 -17.86
C ALA A 85 -6.93 -11.05 -17.22
N THR A 86 -8.21 -11.05 -16.89
CA THR A 86 -8.93 -12.26 -16.50
C THR A 86 -8.78 -13.33 -17.58
N GLY A 87 -8.34 -14.54 -17.21
CA GLY A 87 -8.01 -15.60 -18.15
C GLY A 87 -6.52 -15.72 -18.49
N GLY A 88 -5.66 -14.92 -17.85
CA GLY A 88 -4.19 -15.07 -17.96
C GLY A 88 -3.59 -14.50 -19.24
N VAL A 89 -4.32 -13.64 -19.94
CA VAL A 89 -3.77 -12.96 -21.12
C VAL A 89 -2.81 -11.84 -20.65
N ALA A 90 -1.55 -11.94 -21.10
CA ALA A 90 -0.53 -10.94 -20.79
C ALA A 90 -0.91 -9.56 -21.36
N GLY A 91 -0.65 -8.51 -20.59
CA GLY A 91 -0.59 -7.15 -21.10
C GLY A 91 0.68 -6.91 -21.90
N SER A 92 0.82 -5.76 -22.55
CA SER A 92 2.01 -5.38 -23.33
C SER A 92 2.81 -4.27 -22.66
N GLY A 93 2.24 -3.49 -21.78
CA GLY A 93 2.86 -2.32 -21.17
C GLY A 93 3.19 -2.45 -19.68
N ASP A 94 4.21 -1.73 -19.29
CA ASP A 94 4.55 -1.56 -17.88
C ASP A 94 3.49 -0.73 -17.14
N CYS A 95 3.34 -0.98 -15.84
CA CYS A 95 2.37 -0.31 -14.98
C CYS A 95 3.10 0.43 -13.86
N SER A 96 2.80 1.70 -13.66
CA SER A 96 3.38 2.50 -12.59
C SER A 96 2.32 3.33 -11.86
N ILE A 97 2.45 3.41 -10.53
CA ILE A 97 1.71 4.33 -9.68
C ILE A 97 2.71 5.02 -8.76
N GLU A 98 2.85 6.33 -8.88
CA GLU A 98 3.77 7.15 -8.09
C GLU A 98 2.98 8.24 -7.36
N LEU A 99 2.79 8.06 -6.07
CA LEU A 99 2.03 8.98 -5.23
C LEU A 99 2.91 9.50 -4.10
N GLY A 100 2.73 10.75 -3.73
CA GLY A 100 3.29 11.31 -2.52
C GLY A 100 2.69 10.66 -1.27
N LYS A 101 2.46 11.43 -0.20
CA LYS A 101 1.80 10.93 1.00
C LYS A 101 0.41 10.38 0.65
N THR A 102 0.18 9.11 0.97
CA THR A 102 -1.05 8.41 0.59
C THR A 102 -1.72 7.78 1.81
N ILE A 103 -3.02 8.00 1.96
CA ILE A 103 -3.83 7.37 3.01
C ILE A 103 -4.79 6.41 2.33
N VAL A 104 -4.73 5.13 2.68
CA VAL A 104 -5.61 4.10 2.12
C VAL A 104 -6.30 3.34 3.24
N GLU A 105 -7.63 3.39 3.22
CA GLU A 105 -8.51 2.57 4.05
C GLU A 105 -9.25 1.60 3.12
N ALA A 106 -8.89 0.33 3.14
CA ALA A 106 -9.48 -0.66 2.25
C ALA A 106 -10.07 -1.85 3.02
N LYS A 107 -11.13 -2.46 2.48
CA LYS A 107 -11.65 -3.70 3.03
C LYS A 107 -10.81 -4.89 2.58
N SER A 108 -10.42 -4.93 1.31
CA SER A 108 -9.42 -5.85 0.79
C SER A 108 -8.01 -5.31 1.05
N SER A 109 -7.03 -5.52 0.19
CA SER A 109 -5.71 -4.94 0.42
C SER A 109 -5.69 -3.45 0.14
N ALA A 110 -4.98 -2.69 0.98
CA ALA A 110 -4.73 -1.28 0.71
C ALA A 110 -3.91 -1.12 -0.57
N VAL A 111 -2.87 -1.95 -0.74
CA VAL A 111 -2.06 -2.00 -1.96
C VAL A 111 -1.88 -3.44 -2.43
N ARG A 112 -2.19 -3.70 -3.70
CA ARG A 112 -1.89 -4.97 -4.37
C ARG A 112 -1.10 -4.72 -5.66
N VAL A 113 0.05 -5.36 -5.79
CA VAL A 113 0.91 -5.29 -6.98
C VAL A 113 1.11 -6.71 -7.51
N ASP A 114 0.72 -6.94 -8.76
CA ASP A 114 0.72 -8.27 -9.35
C ASP A 114 1.20 -8.22 -10.81
N SER A 115 2.45 -8.68 -11.05
CA SER A 115 3.04 -8.77 -12.40
C SER A 115 3.02 -10.19 -12.98
N SER A 116 2.48 -11.15 -12.27
CA SER A 116 2.46 -12.59 -12.55
C SER A 116 3.03 -13.06 -13.90
N SER A 117 4.31 -13.32 -13.95
CA SER A 117 4.99 -14.17 -14.94
C SER A 117 5.13 -13.67 -16.39
N TYR A 118 4.64 -12.52 -16.78
CA TYR A 118 4.60 -12.08 -18.18
C TYR A 118 5.66 -11.04 -18.58
N GLY A 119 6.57 -10.68 -17.67
CA GLY A 119 7.71 -9.79 -17.96
C GLY A 119 7.40 -8.30 -18.01
N GLN A 120 6.16 -7.88 -17.76
CA GLN A 120 5.82 -6.47 -17.56
C GLN A 120 6.16 -6.05 -16.14
N LYS A 121 6.72 -4.85 -16.00
CA LYS A 121 6.98 -4.26 -14.69
C LYS A 121 5.71 -3.74 -14.05
N ALA A 122 5.59 -3.94 -12.75
CA ALA A 122 4.51 -3.40 -11.93
C ALA A 122 5.14 -2.66 -10.75
N THR A 123 5.09 -1.34 -10.75
CA THR A 123 5.76 -0.51 -9.76
C THR A 123 4.76 0.39 -9.03
N VAL A 124 4.79 0.37 -7.71
CA VAL A 124 4.09 1.34 -6.86
C VAL A 124 5.10 2.02 -5.96
N ILE A 125 5.08 3.35 -5.94
CA ILE A 125 5.91 4.19 -5.07
C ILE A 125 4.98 5.09 -4.27
N LEU A 126 5.08 5.01 -2.95
CA LEU A 126 4.31 5.84 -2.01
C LEU A 126 5.25 6.66 -1.15
N GLY A 127 4.96 7.94 -1.02
CA GLY A 127 5.78 8.89 -0.28
C GLY A 127 5.77 8.68 1.25
N ALA A 128 6.61 9.42 1.92
CA ALA A 128 6.79 9.40 3.37
C ALA A 128 5.48 9.74 4.11
N GLY A 129 5.29 9.15 5.30
CA GLY A 129 4.12 9.36 6.14
C GLY A 129 2.83 8.75 5.59
N SER A 130 2.91 7.82 4.64
CA SER A 130 1.75 7.11 4.10
C SER A 130 1.12 6.18 5.15
N ILE A 131 -0.21 6.00 5.07
CA ILE A 131 -0.98 5.14 5.97
C ILE A 131 -1.77 4.14 5.12
N LEU A 132 -1.49 2.86 5.32
CA LEU A 132 -2.07 1.77 4.54
C LEU A 132 -2.78 0.79 5.48
N ASN A 133 -4.11 0.82 5.48
CA ASN A 133 -4.92 -0.03 6.34
C ASN A 133 -5.79 -0.98 5.53
N SER A 134 -5.85 -2.23 5.96
CA SER A 134 -6.80 -3.23 5.48
C SER A 134 -7.61 -3.80 6.63
N SER A 135 -8.93 -3.81 6.48
CA SER A 135 -9.83 -4.35 7.52
C SER A 135 -10.08 -5.86 7.42
N ALA A 136 -9.71 -6.51 6.32
CA ALA A 136 -10.04 -7.93 6.11
C ALA A 136 -8.92 -8.77 5.49
N ASN A 137 -7.90 -8.15 4.91
CA ASN A 137 -6.79 -8.83 4.22
C ASN A 137 -5.43 -8.28 4.61
N SER A 138 -4.38 -8.72 3.92
CA SER A 138 -3.08 -8.06 3.98
C SER A 138 -3.23 -6.60 3.56
N ALA A 139 -2.66 -5.67 4.31
CA ALA A 139 -2.64 -4.28 3.87
C ALA A 139 -1.85 -4.15 2.56
N VAL A 140 -0.73 -4.86 2.47
CA VAL A 140 0.12 -4.89 1.29
C VAL A 140 0.32 -6.33 0.82
N TYR A 141 0.13 -6.55 -0.49
CA TYR A 141 0.43 -7.81 -1.15
C TYR A 141 1.13 -7.57 -2.48
N VAL A 142 2.37 -8.06 -2.62
CA VAL A 142 3.18 -7.93 -3.83
C VAL A 142 3.54 -9.31 -4.35
N THR A 143 3.25 -9.60 -5.62
CA THR A 143 3.51 -10.89 -6.23
C THR A 143 4.03 -10.77 -7.66
N GLY A 144 4.93 -11.66 -8.05
CA GLY A 144 5.58 -11.67 -9.36
C GLY A 144 6.95 -11.00 -9.36
N LYS A 145 7.89 -11.60 -10.11
CA LYS A 145 9.32 -11.22 -10.12
C LYS A 145 9.60 -9.77 -10.56
N ASP A 146 8.69 -9.18 -11.33
CA ASP A 146 8.81 -7.82 -11.86
C ASP A 146 7.90 -6.81 -11.12
N SER A 147 7.36 -7.24 -9.95
CA SER A 147 6.59 -6.39 -9.04
C SER A 147 7.48 -5.73 -8.01
N LEU A 148 7.32 -4.42 -7.84
CA LEU A 148 7.99 -3.60 -6.84
C LEU A 148 6.99 -2.70 -6.12
N LEU A 149 7.08 -2.66 -4.80
CA LEU A 149 6.46 -1.61 -3.99
C LEU A 149 7.54 -0.93 -3.16
N GLN A 150 7.54 0.39 -3.19
CA GLN A 150 8.34 1.24 -2.29
C GLN A 150 7.41 2.05 -1.40
N ILE A 151 7.70 2.11 -0.10
CA ILE A 151 6.95 2.91 0.89
C ILE A 151 7.96 3.80 1.62
N GLY A 152 7.71 5.10 1.63
CA GLY A 152 8.60 6.09 2.23
C GLY A 152 8.61 6.06 3.76
N ASP A 153 9.55 6.81 4.32
CA ASP A 153 9.84 6.90 5.77
C ASP A 153 8.63 7.30 6.61
N GLY A 154 8.59 6.86 7.87
CA GLY A 154 7.57 7.24 8.85
C GLY A 154 6.16 6.77 8.51
N SER A 155 6.01 5.84 7.60
CA SER A 155 4.71 5.31 7.17
C SER A 155 4.14 4.28 8.15
N THR A 156 2.85 3.98 8.01
CA THR A 156 2.16 2.96 8.81
C THR A 156 1.46 1.96 7.89
N VAL A 157 1.64 0.66 8.15
CA VAL A 157 1.01 -0.44 7.41
C VAL A 157 0.30 -1.35 8.39
N THR A 158 -1.02 -1.43 8.34
CA THR A 158 -1.82 -2.26 9.25
C THR A 158 -2.74 -3.20 8.50
N GLY A 159 -2.59 -4.50 8.73
CA GLY A 159 -3.41 -5.55 8.14
C GLY A 159 -4.23 -6.31 9.17
N ASN A 160 -5.29 -6.95 8.70
CA ASN A 160 -6.22 -7.74 9.51
C ASN A 160 -6.59 -9.07 8.85
N SER A 161 -5.71 -9.61 8.03
CA SER A 161 -5.98 -10.88 7.37
C SER A 161 -5.97 -12.04 8.36
N TYR A 162 -6.79 -13.04 8.08
CA TYR A 162 -6.78 -14.32 8.78
C TYR A 162 -6.39 -15.44 7.80
N GLY A 163 -5.72 -16.47 8.34
CA GLY A 163 -5.30 -17.62 7.55
C GLY A 163 -3.79 -17.80 7.46
N ALA A 164 -3.36 -18.93 6.93
CA ALA A 164 -1.95 -19.33 6.91
C ALA A 164 -1.04 -18.41 6.06
N THR A 165 -1.63 -17.59 5.19
CA THR A 165 -0.91 -16.66 4.30
C THR A 165 -1.24 -15.19 4.59
N GLY A 166 -2.03 -14.91 5.63
CA GLY A 166 -2.41 -13.56 5.97
C GLY A 166 -1.33 -12.82 6.75
N ALA A 167 -0.91 -11.69 6.26
CA ALA A 167 0.05 -10.82 6.93
C ALA A 167 -0.32 -9.36 6.71
N ALA A 168 0.18 -8.43 7.53
CA ALA A 168 0.03 -7.01 7.22
C ALA A 168 0.75 -6.66 5.93
N LEU A 169 1.98 -7.17 5.78
CA LEU A 169 2.84 -6.98 4.63
C LEU A 169 3.27 -8.35 4.08
N ALA A 170 2.91 -8.66 2.84
CA ALA A 170 3.22 -9.95 2.23
C ALA A 170 3.84 -9.81 0.84
N SER A 171 4.86 -10.61 0.57
CA SER A 171 5.49 -10.76 -0.74
C SER A 171 5.52 -12.22 -1.15
N SER A 172 5.28 -12.50 -2.44
CA SER A 172 5.35 -13.86 -2.99
C SER A 172 5.87 -13.86 -4.43
N SER A 173 6.30 -15.04 -4.89
CA SER A 173 6.62 -15.29 -6.30
C SER A 173 7.61 -14.30 -6.91
N GLY A 174 8.63 -13.92 -6.14
CA GLY A 174 9.67 -12.98 -6.58
C GLY A 174 9.30 -11.49 -6.43
N GLY A 175 8.15 -11.15 -5.85
CA GLY A 175 7.77 -9.77 -5.55
C GLY A 175 8.77 -9.09 -4.61
N LYS A 176 8.96 -7.79 -4.78
CA LYS A 176 9.89 -6.99 -3.98
C LYS A 176 9.15 -5.89 -3.24
N ILE A 177 9.50 -5.70 -1.97
CA ILE A 177 8.98 -4.63 -1.13
C ILE A 177 10.15 -3.93 -0.46
N GLU A 178 10.22 -2.62 -0.59
CA GLU A 178 11.24 -1.75 0.00
C GLU A 178 10.54 -0.72 0.90
N ILE A 179 10.85 -0.76 2.17
CA ILE A 179 10.25 0.09 3.22
C ILE A 179 11.32 1.04 3.75
N GLY A 180 10.97 2.31 3.88
CA GLY A 180 11.82 3.34 4.46
C GLY A 180 12.06 3.18 5.96
N ASN A 181 12.66 4.19 6.57
CA ASN A 181 13.00 4.21 7.99
C ASN A 181 11.82 4.64 8.87
N GLY A 182 11.82 4.24 10.14
CA GLY A 182 10.84 4.67 11.13
C GLY A 182 9.41 4.21 10.84
N VAL A 183 9.23 3.14 10.06
CA VAL A 183 7.91 2.65 9.65
C VAL A 183 7.30 1.73 10.72
N THR A 184 5.99 1.84 10.93
CA THR A 184 5.25 0.92 11.78
C THR A 184 4.49 -0.10 10.93
N ILE A 185 4.77 -1.39 11.12
CA ILE A 185 4.09 -2.49 10.43
C ILE A 185 3.39 -3.35 11.47
N GLY A 186 2.07 -3.45 11.39
CA GLY A 186 1.24 -4.11 12.36
C GLY A 186 0.24 -5.08 11.79
N HIS A 187 0.04 -6.20 12.49
CA HIS A 187 -1.10 -7.06 12.28
C HIS A 187 -1.99 -7.00 13.51
N ASP A 188 -3.17 -6.38 13.36
CA ASP A 188 -4.18 -6.32 14.40
C ASP A 188 -5.23 -7.43 14.15
N ASN A 189 -5.20 -8.50 14.94
CA ASN A 189 -6.25 -9.53 14.87
C ASN A 189 -7.52 -9.05 15.57
N ILE A 190 -8.20 -8.04 14.99
CA ILE A 190 -9.45 -7.51 15.55
C ILE A 190 -10.62 -8.49 15.44
N ARG A 191 -10.53 -9.50 14.61
CA ARG A 191 -11.60 -10.51 14.46
C ARG A 191 -11.59 -11.59 15.53
N GLY A 192 -10.53 -11.67 16.34
CA GLY A 192 -10.48 -12.57 17.51
C GLY A 192 -10.43 -14.06 17.16
N TYR A 193 -10.09 -14.41 15.93
CA TYR A 193 -9.89 -15.83 15.56
C TYR A 193 -8.60 -16.37 16.16
N ASP A 194 -8.61 -17.65 16.54
CA ASP A 194 -7.43 -18.40 17.00
C ASP A 194 -6.49 -18.75 15.84
N VAL A 195 -6.12 -17.76 15.05
CA VAL A 195 -5.25 -17.93 13.89
C VAL A 195 -3.91 -17.22 14.09
N ASN A 196 -2.90 -17.73 13.44
CA ASN A 196 -1.59 -17.09 13.41
C ASN A 196 -1.68 -15.66 12.88
N SER A 197 -1.19 -14.70 13.65
CA SER A 197 -1.04 -13.32 13.21
C SER A 197 0.39 -13.11 12.75
N ILE A 198 0.58 -12.67 11.52
CA ILE A 198 1.88 -12.42 10.95
C ILE A 198 1.92 -10.95 10.52
N ALA A 199 2.93 -10.19 10.98
CA ALA A 199 3.06 -8.81 10.51
C ALA A 199 3.74 -8.76 9.14
N VAL A 200 4.86 -9.46 8.96
CA VAL A 200 5.64 -9.49 7.72
C VAL A 200 5.81 -10.92 7.25
N LEU A 201 5.41 -11.21 6.03
CA LEU A 201 5.50 -12.54 5.42
C LEU A 201 6.17 -12.47 4.05
N SER A 202 7.27 -13.18 3.89
CA SER A 202 7.90 -13.43 2.60
C SER A 202 7.72 -14.89 2.22
N MET A 203 7.10 -15.15 1.08
CA MET A 203 6.79 -16.48 0.58
C MET A 203 7.50 -16.72 -0.76
N ASP A 204 7.86 -17.96 -1.01
CA ASP A 204 8.40 -18.33 -2.31
C ASP A 204 7.33 -18.53 -3.37
N GLY A 205 7.77 -18.28 -4.60
CA GLY A 205 7.15 -18.83 -5.77
C GLY A 205 7.82 -20.14 -6.21
N ASN A 206 7.43 -20.61 -7.38
CA ASN A 206 8.18 -21.69 -8.05
C ASN A 206 9.54 -21.14 -8.56
N ALA A 207 10.46 -22.03 -8.90
CA ALA A 207 11.83 -21.66 -9.31
C ALA A 207 11.90 -20.66 -10.48
N SER A 208 10.86 -20.56 -11.31
CA SER A 208 10.81 -19.64 -12.45
C SER A 208 10.42 -18.20 -12.07
N GLN A 209 9.86 -17.99 -10.88
CA GLN A 209 9.35 -16.69 -10.45
C GLN A 209 10.35 -15.89 -9.60
N GLY A 210 11.43 -16.53 -9.16
CA GLY A 210 12.47 -15.89 -8.36
C GLY A 210 12.12 -15.80 -6.87
N GLN A 211 13.05 -15.24 -6.11
CA GLN A 211 12.93 -15.08 -4.66
C GLN A 211 12.20 -13.78 -4.31
N SER A 212 11.25 -13.89 -3.41
CA SER A 212 10.61 -12.73 -2.81
C SER A 212 11.56 -12.01 -1.87
N ASN A 213 11.52 -10.68 -1.86
CA ASN A 213 12.38 -9.85 -1.03
C ASN A 213 11.57 -8.77 -0.33
N ILE A 214 11.79 -8.62 0.97
CA ILE A 214 11.25 -7.51 1.76
C ILE A 214 12.41 -6.87 2.51
N THR A 215 12.68 -5.61 2.22
CA THR A 215 13.68 -4.80 2.92
C THR A 215 12.97 -3.74 3.74
N ILE A 216 13.34 -3.59 5.00
CA ILE A 216 12.74 -2.63 5.93
C ILE A 216 13.88 -1.80 6.51
N GLY A 217 13.73 -0.48 6.45
CA GLY A 217 14.71 0.48 6.94
C GLY A 217 14.84 0.50 8.46
N ASP A 218 15.80 1.31 8.92
CA ASP A 218 16.14 1.42 10.33
C ASP A 218 15.01 2.04 11.16
N ASP A 219 15.08 1.89 12.49
CA ASP A 219 14.14 2.45 13.47
C ASP A 219 12.67 2.05 13.25
N SER A 220 12.41 0.99 12.48
CA SER A 220 11.06 0.52 12.21
C SER A 220 10.52 -0.39 13.31
N THR A 221 9.22 -0.32 13.55
CA THR A 221 8.51 -1.14 14.53
C THR A 221 7.65 -2.19 13.83
N ILE A 222 7.80 -3.47 14.20
CA ILE A 222 7.00 -4.56 13.67
C ILE A 222 6.30 -5.27 14.80
N TYR A 223 4.97 -5.39 14.74
CA TYR A 223 4.20 -6.08 15.75
C TYR A 223 3.12 -6.99 15.14
N ALA A 224 2.79 -8.07 15.84
CA ALA A 224 1.64 -8.91 15.55
C ALA A 224 0.85 -9.14 16.83
N LYS A 225 -0.45 -8.85 16.81
CA LYS A 225 -1.37 -9.14 17.90
C LYS A 225 -2.23 -10.34 17.49
N GLY A 226 -2.22 -11.41 18.28
CA GLY A 226 -3.00 -12.62 18.02
C GLY A 226 -3.47 -13.25 19.32
N LYS A 227 -4.65 -13.91 19.24
CA LYS A 227 -5.07 -14.89 20.25
C LYS A 227 -4.76 -16.25 19.64
N GLY A 228 -3.93 -17.08 20.30
CA GLY A 228 -3.64 -18.42 19.82
C GLY A 228 -2.16 -18.72 19.61
N TYR A 229 -1.86 -19.80 18.93
CA TYR A 229 -0.55 -20.46 18.93
C TYR A 229 0.60 -19.75 18.19
N GLY A 230 0.44 -18.53 17.72
CA GLY A 230 1.57 -17.86 17.09
C GLY A 230 1.25 -16.47 16.56
N ALA A 231 1.69 -15.44 17.29
CA ALA A 231 1.89 -14.13 16.72
C ALA A 231 3.35 -14.04 16.27
N ASN A 232 3.61 -13.99 14.96
CA ASN A 232 4.94 -13.86 14.40
C ASN A 232 5.12 -12.45 13.85
N ALA A 233 6.08 -11.70 14.36
CA ALA A 233 6.40 -10.40 13.77
C ALA A 233 6.91 -10.56 12.34
N VAL A 234 7.82 -11.49 12.11
CA VAL A 234 8.39 -11.76 10.78
C VAL A 234 8.41 -13.26 10.50
N GLN A 235 7.92 -13.67 9.35
CA GLN A 235 8.01 -15.03 8.85
C GLN A 235 8.57 -15.03 7.43
N ALA A 236 9.67 -15.76 7.21
CA ALA A 236 10.20 -16.04 5.90
C ALA A 236 9.90 -17.51 5.54
N GLY A 237 9.39 -17.72 4.34
CA GLY A 237 9.17 -19.06 3.81
C GLY A 237 10.45 -19.71 3.29
N TYR A 238 10.30 -20.87 2.71
CA TYR A 238 11.40 -21.60 2.08
C TYR A 238 11.93 -20.80 0.89
N LEU A 239 13.22 -20.52 0.78
CA LEU A 239 13.87 -19.70 -0.25
C LEU A 239 13.49 -18.19 -0.23
N SER A 240 12.82 -17.69 0.76
CA SER A 240 12.58 -16.25 0.87
C SER A 240 13.62 -15.55 1.73
N TYR A 241 13.92 -14.32 1.35
CA TYR A 241 14.84 -13.48 2.07
C TYR A 241 14.13 -12.21 2.54
N THR A 242 14.25 -11.92 3.82
CA THR A 242 13.76 -10.68 4.41
C THR A 242 14.94 -9.95 5.03
N GLY A 243 15.29 -8.80 4.49
CA GLY A 243 16.29 -7.90 5.07
C GLY A 243 15.62 -7.00 6.11
N PHE A 244 16.18 -6.94 7.31
CA PHE A 244 15.73 -6.08 8.39
C PHE A 244 16.93 -5.48 9.11
N ASN A 245 17.04 -4.17 9.09
CA ASN A 245 18.13 -3.40 9.75
C ASN A 245 17.66 -2.64 10.99
N GLY A 246 16.43 -2.86 11.45
CA GLY A 246 15.86 -2.18 12.62
C GLY A 246 16.00 -2.96 13.93
N VAL A 247 15.79 -2.27 15.04
CA VAL A 247 15.70 -2.87 16.37
C VAL A 247 14.31 -3.46 16.57
N GLY A 248 14.13 -4.70 16.17
CA GLY A 248 12.89 -5.44 16.37
C GLY A 248 13.12 -6.75 17.13
N THR A 249 12.17 -7.17 17.95
CA THR A 249 12.22 -8.49 18.59
C THR A 249 11.98 -9.57 17.55
N LYS A 250 13.03 -10.28 17.17
CA LYS A 250 12.92 -11.53 16.39
C LYS A 250 12.35 -12.62 17.30
N GLN A 251 11.10 -13.00 17.11
CA GLN A 251 10.67 -14.34 17.52
C GLN A 251 10.69 -15.23 16.28
N GLY A 252 11.82 -15.84 16.02
CA GLY A 252 11.93 -16.92 15.06
C GLY A 252 11.27 -18.18 15.62
N ARG A 253 10.43 -18.82 14.82
CA ARG A 253 9.96 -20.18 15.15
C ARG A 253 11.17 -21.12 15.18
N ALA A 254 11.29 -21.93 16.23
CA ALA A 254 12.24 -23.04 16.24
C ALA A 254 11.88 -24.01 15.10
N PRO A 255 12.88 -24.62 14.42
CA PRO A 255 12.60 -25.64 13.42
C PRO A 255 11.85 -26.79 14.06
N ASP A 256 10.80 -27.24 13.41
CA ASP A 256 10.06 -28.44 13.82
C ASP A 256 11.04 -29.64 13.80
N ARG A 257 11.11 -30.35 14.92
CA ARG A 257 11.88 -31.60 15.03
C ARG A 257 11.10 -32.73 14.41
#